data_38344bc7d5db5f0a4c8c874df762f0ee
#
_entry.id   38344bc7d5db5f0a4c8c874df762f0ee
#
_cell.length_a   1.000
_cell.length_b   1.000
_cell.length_c   1.000
_cell.angle_alpha   90.00
_cell.angle_beta   90.00
_cell.angle_gamma   90.00
#
_symmetry.space_group_name_H-M   'P 1'
#
loop_
_entity.id
_entity.type
_entity.pdbx_description
1 polymer ?
#
loop_
_entity_poly.entity_id
_entity_poly.type
_entity_poly.pdbx_seq_one_letter_code
_entity_poly.pdbx_strand_id
1 'polypeptide(L)'
;ADPRYKDITVRMLLNHSSGLMGSTLDSALLFDDSDTSSTDLLLERLASQRLKADPGAYSVYCNDGFTLAELVVEAVSGMDFMDYVDRYILAPADLENTFAPASTFDTDRLARIYQGTDTRALPRDCLNAVGAGGMYASASNLAAFGGALTDSTLLSQSSLDAMAYPEYSRGIWPEDTLDMLSFGLGWDAVEWFPFSQSGIQALVKGGDTLYYHAGLVVLPEHDMAAAVVSSGGVSTYNEMVANQLLIAALAKEGVSVDESIPALPAA
;
A
#
# COMPACT_ATOMS: atom_id res chain seq x y z
N ALA A 1 22.77 18.15 -1.52
CA ALA A 1 21.38 17.81 -1.18
C ALA A 1 20.48 19.07 -1.27
N ASP A 2 19.24 18.92 -1.63
CA ASP A 2 18.24 20.00 -1.65
C ASP A 2 17.97 20.48 -0.21
N PRO A 3 18.09 21.78 0.12
CA PRO A 3 17.92 22.27 1.48
C PRO A 3 16.49 22.09 2.04
N ARG A 4 15.50 21.87 1.18
CA ARG A 4 14.10 21.63 1.57
C ARG A 4 13.85 20.24 2.17
N TYR A 5 14.80 19.31 2.09
CA TYR A 5 14.65 17.98 2.74
C TYR A 5 14.33 18.06 4.23
N LYS A 6 14.86 19.09 4.93
CA LYS A 6 14.61 19.32 6.36
C LYS A 6 13.15 19.65 6.70
N ASP A 7 12.36 20.03 5.70
CA ASP A 7 10.95 20.42 5.87
C ASP A 7 9.99 19.24 5.62
N ILE A 8 10.52 18.07 5.19
CA ILE A 8 9.73 16.85 4.99
C ILE A 8 9.40 16.24 6.37
N THR A 9 8.13 15.97 6.59
CA THR A 9 7.65 15.27 7.78
C THR A 9 7.29 13.82 7.47
N VAL A 10 7.21 12.95 8.50
CA VAL A 10 6.75 11.57 8.34
C VAL A 10 5.35 11.52 7.70
N ARG A 11 4.45 12.44 8.09
CA ARG A 11 3.11 12.53 7.48
C ARG A 11 3.19 12.75 5.96
N MET A 12 4.10 13.61 5.50
CA MET A 12 4.29 13.86 4.07
C MET A 12 4.88 12.67 3.30
N LEU A 13 5.60 11.78 3.97
CA LEU A 13 6.02 10.51 3.38
C LEU A 13 4.81 9.59 3.17
N LEU A 14 3.93 9.48 4.16
CA LEU A 14 2.80 8.56 4.19
C LEU A 14 1.61 9.00 3.32
N ASN A 15 1.43 10.31 3.07
CA ASN A 15 0.36 10.85 2.22
C ASN A 15 0.88 11.28 0.83
N HIS A 16 2.09 10.87 0.47
CA HIS A 16 2.71 11.14 -0.83
C HIS A 16 2.95 12.63 -1.19
N SER A 17 3.00 13.53 -0.19
CA SER A 17 3.23 14.98 -0.42
C SER A 17 4.66 15.44 -0.12
N SER A 18 5.61 14.54 0.01
CA SER A 18 7.01 14.86 0.37
C SER A 18 7.76 15.72 -0.66
N GLY A 19 7.30 15.75 -1.91
CA GLY A 19 8.01 16.41 -3.01
C GLY A 19 9.22 15.64 -3.54
N LEU A 20 9.50 14.42 -3.06
CA LEU A 20 10.54 13.53 -3.57
C LEU A 20 10.30 13.20 -5.05
N MET A 21 11.36 12.92 -5.81
CA MET A 21 11.29 12.70 -7.27
C MET A 21 10.41 11.52 -7.68
N GLY A 22 10.35 10.46 -6.87
CA GLY A 22 9.48 9.32 -7.17
C GLY A 22 9.98 8.00 -6.64
N SER A 23 9.88 6.96 -7.44
CA SER A 23 10.20 5.59 -7.07
C SER A 23 11.56 5.18 -7.63
N THR A 24 12.56 5.04 -6.76
CA THR A 24 13.92 4.61 -7.10
C THR A 24 14.03 3.10 -6.89
N LEU A 25 13.29 2.30 -7.69
CA LEU A 25 13.18 0.85 -7.56
C LEU A 25 14.09 0.04 -8.49
N ASP A 26 14.95 0.69 -9.26
CA ASP A 26 15.76 0.09 -10.32
C ASP A 26 16.69 -1.04 -9.88
N SER A 27 17.10 -1.08 -8.60
CA SER A 27 17.90 -2.16 -8.02
C SER A 27 17.17 -2.98 -6.96
N ALA A 28 15.88 -2.74 -6.76
CA ALA A 28 15.08 -3.42 -5.74
C ALA A 28 14.07 -4.41 -6.32
N LEU A 29 13.72 -4.29 -7.61
CA LEU A 29 12.71 -5.10 -8.29
C LEU A 29 13.40 -6.10 -9.23
N LEU A 30 13.70 -7.28 -8.74
CA LEU A 30 14.53 -8.30 -9.39
C LEU A 30 13.92 -9.70 -9.20
N PHE A 31 14.50 -10.69 -9.88
CA PHE A 31 14.11 -12.09 -9.72
C PHE A 31 15.08 -12.85 -8.82
N ASP A 32 14.55 -13.71 -7.95
CA ASP A 32 15.28 -14.57 -7.00
C ASP A 32 16.36 -13.81 -6.20
N ASP A 33 16.11 -12.54 -5.94
CA ASP A 33 17.02 -11.68 -5.23
C ASP A 33 16.55 -11.44 -3.78
N SER A 34 17.48 -11.52 -2.85
CA SER A 34 17.27 -11.24 -1.42
C SER A 34 18.24 -10.17 -0.89
N ASP A 35 18.86 -9.40 -1.79
CA ASP A 35 19.77 -8.31 -1.41
C ASP A 35 18.98 -7.14 -0.82
N THR A 36 19.25 -6.79 0.43
CA THR A 36 18.61 -5.69 1.16
C THR A 36 19.33 -4.35 0.99
N SER A 37 20.43 -4.30 0.25
CA SER A 37 21.23 -3.07 0.07
C SER A 37 20.52 -1.94 -0.69
N SER A 38 19.39 -2.23 -1.33
CA SER A 38 18.63 -1.24 -2.08
C SER A 38 18.10 -0.09 -1.21
N THR A 39 17.77 -0.36 0.05
CA THR A 39 17.33 0.66 1.02
C THR A 39 18.47 1.60 1.39
N ASP A 40 19.67 1.06 1.65
CA ASP A 40 20.88 1.86 1.95
C ASP A 40 21.28 2.73 0.76
N LEU A 41 21.23 2.19 -0.46
CA LEU A 41 21.52 2.92 -1.70
C LEU A 41 20.55 4.07 -1.97
N LEU A 42 19.32 4.00 -1.45
CA LEU A 42 18.36 5.08 -1.60
C LEU A 42 18.89 6.39 -1.01
N LEU A 43 19.47 6.37 0.19
CA LEU A 43 20.02 7.58 0.84
C LEU A 43 21.12 8.23 0.00
N GLU A 44 21.99 7.43 -0.60
CA GLU A 44 23.05 7.94 -1.48
C GLU A 44 22.47 8.61 -2.72
N ARG A 45 21.43 8.04 -3.31
CA ARG A 45 20.74 8.58 -4.49
C ARG A 45 20.01 9.87 -4.17
N LEU A 46 19.25 9.91 -3.07
CA LEU A 46 18.53 11.09 -2.62
C LEU A 46 19.48 12.25 -2.33
N ALA A 47 20.71 11.99 -1.82
CA ALA A 47 21.71 13.03 -1.58
C ALA A 47 22.10 13.80 -2.84
N SER A 48 21.98 13.21 -4.03
CA SER A 48 22.27 13.82 -5.32
C SER A 48 21.05 14.41 -6.03
N GLN A 49 19.85 14.11 -5.57
CA GLN A 49 18.59 14.57 -6.17
C GLN A 49 18.13 15.91 -5.59
N ARG A 50 17.20 16.55 -6.29
CA ARG A 50 16.42 17.70 -5.82
C ARG A 50 14.97 17.30 -5.67
N LEU A 51 14.22 18.04 -4.86
CA LEU A 51 12.77 17.86 -4.79
C LEU A 51 12.09 18.38 -6.08
N LYS A 52 11.06 17.65 -6.55
CA LYS A 52 10.21 18.07 -7.67
C LYS A 52 9.25 19.20 -7.29
N ALA A 53 8.93 19.32 -6.01
CA ALA A 53 8.03 20.32 -5.43
C ALA A 53 8.46 20.67 -4.01
N ASP A 54 7.91 21.73 -3.46
CA ASP A 54 8.02 22.01 -2.03
C ASP A 54 7.27 20.94 -1.22
N PRO A 55 7.82 20.48 -0.07
CA PRO A 55 7.13 19.55 0.79
C PRO A 55 5.73 20.04 1.17
N GLY A 56 4.72 19.19 1.01
CA GLY A 56 3.32 19.50 1.27
C GLY A 56 2.59 20.24 0.15
N ALA A 57 3.26 20.58 -0.96
CA ALA A 57 2.63 21.36 -2.04
C ALA A 57 1.51 20.60 -2.76
N TYR A 58 1.72 19.32 -3.04
CA TYR A 58 0.73 18.42 -3.63
C TYR A 58 1.15 16.96 -3.49
N SER A 59 0.18 16.06 -3.61
CA SER A 59 0.40 14.62 -3.48
C SER A 59 0.71 14.00 -4.85
N VAL A 60 1.80 13.22 -4.92
CA VAL A 60 2.15 12.36 -6.06
C VAL A 60 2.76 11.08 -5.53
N TYR A 61 2.19 9.95 -5.90
CA TYR A 61 2.62 8.63 -5.44
C TYR A 61 4.15 8.47 -5.45
N CYS A 62 4.71 8.01 -4.33
CA CYS A 62 6.16 7.99 -4.13
C CYS A 62 6.57 6.82 -3.22
N ASN A 63 7.14 5.77 -3.79
CA ASN A 63 7.68 4.64 -3.05
C ASN A 63 8.89 5.03 -2.19
N ASP A 64 9.74 5.97 -2.64
CA ASP A 64 10.90 6.44 -1.87
C ASP A 64 10.48 7.01 -0.50
N GLY A 65 9.28 7.59 -0.41
CA GLY A 65 8.72 8.06 0.85
C GLY A 65 8.50 6.92 1.86
N PHE A 66 8.02 5.78 1.39
CA PHE A 66 7.78 4.60 2.24
C PHE A 66 9.08 3.87 2.59
N THR A 67 10.04 3.81 1.67
CA THR A 67 11.40 3.32 2.00
C THR A 67 12.08 4.21 3.04
N LEU A 68 11.88 5.55 2.97
CA LEU A 68 12.37 6.43 4.04
C LEU A 68 11.61 6.22 5.37
N ALA A 69 10.31 5.91 5.33
CA ALA A 69 9.55 5.59 6.53
C ALA A 69 10.06 4.30 7.20
N GLU A 70 10.46 3.28 6.41
CA GLU A 70 11.18 2.09 6.89
C GLU A 70 12.41 2.50 7.70
N LEU A 71 13.30 3.30 7.11
CA LEU A 71 14.52 3.78 7.77
C LEU A 71 14.22 4.62 9.03
N VAL A 72 13.12 5.37 9.08
CA VAL A 72 12.69 6.09 10.28
C VAL A 72 12.29 5.10 11.37
N VAL A 73 11.57 4.02 11.05
CA VAL A 73 11.22 2.97 12.02
C VAL A 73 12.51 2.36 12.61
N GLU A 74 13.46 2.00 11.78
CA GLU A 74 14.75 1.43 12.24
C GLU A 74 15.52 2.41 13.14
N ALA A 75 15.63 3.66 12.72
CA ALA A 75 16.35 4.69 13.47
C ALA A 75 15.74 4.97 14.86
N VAL A 76 14.40 4.93 14.95
CA VAL A 76 13.68 5.23 16.20
C VAL A 76 13.59 4.02 17.11
N SER A 77 13.38 2.83 16.55
CA SER A 77 13.23 1.58 17.31
C SER A 77 14.57 0.95 17.71
N GLY A 78 15.62 1.20 16.93
CA GLY A 78 16.90 0.50 17.03
C GLY A 78 16.81 -0.97 16.61
N MET A 79 15.78 -1.35 15.84
CA MET A 79 15.54 -2.70 15.33
C MET A 79 15.63 -2.69 13.81
N ASP A 80 15.98 -3.83 13.21
CA ASP A 80 15.72 -4.09 11.79
C ASP A 80 14.22 -3.95 11.50
N PHE A 81 13.88 -3.45 10.31
CA PHE A 81 12.49 -3.19 9.96
C PHE A 81 11.61 -4.44 10.04
N MET A 82 12.08 -5.58 9.51
CA MET A 82 11.30 -6.82 9.58
C MET A 82 11.20 -7.39 10.99
N ASP A 83 12.23 -7.25 11.82
CA ASP A 83 12.15 -7.61 13.24
C ASP A 83 11.11 -6.76 13.98
N TYR A 84 11.00 -5.48 13.61
CA TYR A 84 9.97 -4.59 14.13
C TYR A 84 8.57 -5.02 13.66
N VAL A 85 8.40 -5.29 12.36
CA VAL A 85 7.14 -5.74 11.77
C VAL A 85 6.69 -7.07 12.37
N ASP A 86 7.58 -8.05 12.48
CA ASP A 86 7.29 -9.34 13.09
C ASP A 86 6.79 -9.19 14.52
N ARG A 87 7.47 -8.38 15.31
CA ARG A 87 7.20 -8.22 16.73
C ARG A 87 5.92 -7.45 17.03
N TYR A 88 5.66 -6.37 16.29
CA TYR A 88 4.61 -5.40 16.62
C TYR A 88 3.39 -5.44 15.70
N ILE A 89 3.48 -6.16 14.57
CA ILE A 89 2.40 -6.27 13.58
C ILE A 89 2.04 -7.73 13.34
N LEU A 90 2.97 -8.57 12.87
CA LEU A 90 2.64 -9.92 12.43
C LEU A 90 2.27 -10.82 13.61
N ALA A 91 3.06 -10.83 14.68
CA ALA A 91 2.79 -11.67 15.86
C ALA A 91 1.52 -11.26 16.61
N PRO A 92 1.24 -9.96 16.90
CA PRO A 92 -0.01 -9.57 17.55
C PRO A 92 -1.27 -9.87 16.74
N ALA A 93 -1.18 -9.85 15.41
CA ALA A 93 -2.31 -10.10 14.51
C ALA A 93 -2.34 -11.54 13.95
N ASP A 94 -1.48 -12.45 14.43
CA ASP A 94 -1.40 -13.86 14.01
C ASP A 94 -1.19 -14.03 12.49
N LEU A 95 -0.30 -13.22 11.90
CA LEU A 95 -0.07 -13.17 10.46
C LEU A 95 1.13 -14.03 10.03
N GLU A 96 1.07 -15.34 10.30
CA GLU A 96 2.18 -16.29 10.13
C GLU A 96 2.65 -16.50 8.67
N ASN A 97 1.84 -16.13 7.66
CA ASN A 97 2.16 -16.31 6.25
C ASN A 97 2.47 -15.00 5.55
N THR A 98 3.35 -14.19 6.17
CA THR A 98 3.82 -12.91 5.66
C THR A 98 5.34 -12.85 5.81
N PHE A 99 6.09 -12.60 4.72
CA PHE A 99 7.54 -12.70 4.67
C PHE A 99 8.14 -11.62 3.77
N ALA A 100 9.33 -11.12 4.10
CA ALA A 100 10.14 -10.35 3.17
C ALA A 100 10.96 -11.26 2.23
N PRO A 101 11.48 -10.75 1.10
CA PRO A 101 12.35 -11.53 0.21
C PRO A 101 13.57 -12.15 0.88
N ALA A 102 14.17 -11.47 1.85
CA ALA A 102 15.32 -11.94 2.63
C ALA A 102 14.95 -12.93 3.75
N SER A 103 13.66 -13.09 4.08
CA SER A 103 13.21 -14.01 5.14
C SER A 103 13.42 -15.46 4.73
N THR A 104 13.64 -16.33 5.73
CA THR A 104 13.68 -17.78 5.53
C THR A 104 12.27 -18.34 5.58
N PHE A 105 11.76 -18.83 4.47
CA PHE A 105 10.46 -19.50 4.37
C PHE A 105 10.44 -20.54 3.25
N ASP A 106 9.41 -21.38 3.21
CA ASP A 106 9.21 -22.37 2.17
C ASP A 106 8.73 -21.71 0.88
N THR A 107 9.63 -21.50 -0.08
CA THR A 107 9.35 -20.86 -1.37
C THR A 107 8.45 -21.68 -2.29
N ASP A 108 8.27 -22.98 -2.05
CA ASP A 108 7.33 -23.81 -2.81
C ASP A 108 5.86 -23.41 -2.52
N ARG A 109 5.62 -22.64 -1.46
CA ARG A 109 4.30 -22.08 -1.12
C ARG A 109 3.95 -20.81 -1.90
N LEU A 110 4.91 -20.17 -2.56
CA LEU A 110 4.63 -19.01 -3.41
C LEU A 110 3.85 -19.43 -4.66
N ALA A 111 2.92 -18.57 -5.06
CA ALA A 111 2.24 -18.72 -6.35
C ALA A 111 3.30 -18.68 -7.47
N ARG A 112 3.20 -19.63 -8.41
CA ARG A 112 4.08 -19.65 -9.59
C ARG A 112 3.66 -18.56 -10.57
N ILE A 113 4.65 -17.93 -11.18
CA ILE A 113 4.45 -16.91 -12.21
C ILE A 113 4.85 -17.42 -13.58
N TYR A 114 4.11 -16.98 -14.60
CA TYR A 114 4.28 -17.41 -15.98
C TYR A 114 4.19 -16.21 -16.92
N GLN A 115 4.93 -16.24 -18.01
CA GLN A 115 4.87 -15.19 -19.03
C GLN A 115 4.11 -15.68 -20.27
N GLY A 116 3.00 -15.02 -20.59
CA GLY A 116 2.19 -15.33 -21.75
C GLY A 116 1.70 -16.77 -21.75
N THR A 117 2.04 -17.52 -22.79
CA THR A 117 1.69 -18.94 -22.97
C THR A 117 2.82 -19.90 -22.59
N ASP A 118 3.92 -19.43 -22.04
CA ASP A 118 5.01 -20.30 -21.58
C ASP A 118 4.53 -21.13 -20.39
N THR A 119 4.79 -22.44 -20.42
CA THR A 119 4.45 -23.37 -19.33
C THR A 119 5.56 -23.50 -18.28
N ARG A 120 6.72 -22.89 -18.52
CA ARG A 120 7.80 -22.83 -17.53
C ARG A 120 7.55 -21.68 -16.58
N ALA A 121 7.58 -21.98 -15.28
CA ALA A 121 7.52 -20.94 -14.27
C ALA A 121 8.76 -20.02 -14.35
N LEU A 122 8.55 -18.74 -14.19
CA LEU A 122 9.62 -17.77 -13.99
C LEU A 122 10.20 -17.92 -12.57
N PRO A 123 11.42 -17.42 -12.34
CA PRO A 123 11.95 -17.24 -10.99
C PRO A 123 11.04 -16.34 -10.15
N ARG A 124 11.21 -16.41 -8.84
CA ARG A 124 10.45 -15.60 -7.87
C ARG A 124 10.68 -14.10 -8.10
N ASP A 125 9.61 -13.36 -8.27
CA ASP A 125 9.63 -11.89 -8.36
C ASP A 125 9.83 -11.29 -6.95
N CYS A 126 10.78 -10.40 -6.78
CA CYS A 126 11.19 -9.83 -5.49
C CYS A 126 11.22 -8.31 -5.56
N LEU A 127 10.71 -7.66 -4.52
CA LEU A 127 10.90 -6.24 -4.27
C LEU A 127 11.61 -6.06 -2.92
N ASN A 128 12.88 -5.66 -2.95
CA ASN A 128 13.74 -5.56 -1.76
C ASN A 128 13.66 -4.19 -1.05
N ALA A 129 12.85 -3.25 -1.52
CA ALA A 129 12.42 -2.05 -0.79
C ALA A 129 11.19 -2.39 0.05
N VAL A 130 11.40 -3.07 1.18
CA VAL A 130 10.33 -3.73 1.96
C VAL A 130 9.30 -2.76 2.49
N GLY A 131 9.69 -1.59 3.00
CA GLY A 131 8.78 -0.55 3.46
C GLY A 131 7.91 0.06 2.35
N ALA A 132 8.37 -0.02 1.08
CA ALA A 132 7.58 0.41 -0.08
C ALA A 132 6.62 -0.67 -0.60
N GLY A 133 6.77 -1.97 -0.17
CA GLY A 133 5.82 -3.01 -0.56
C GLY A 133 6.39 -4.41 -0.81
N GLY A 134 7.61 -4.73 -0.36
CA GLY A 134 8.31 -5.97 -0.72
C GLY A 134 7.86 -7.25 0.00
N MET A 135 6.79 -7.24 0.79
CA MET A 135 6.37 -8.43 1.53
C MET A 135 5.48 -9.36 0.72
N TYR A 136 5.74 -10.67 0.80
CA TYR A 136 4.82 -11.72 0.36
C TYR A 136 3.79 -11.97 1.46
N ALA A 137 2.53 -12.11 1.08
CA ALA A 137 1.47 -12.47 2.00
C ALA A 137 0.45 -13.40 1.33
N SER A 138 -0.22 -14.22 2.13
CA SER A 138 -1.42 -14.91 1.66
C SER A 138 -2.62 -13.96 1.67
N ALA A 139 -3.63 -14.23 0.83
CA ALA A 139 -4.87 -13.43 0.84
C ALA A 139 -5.54 -13.45 2.23
N SER A 140 -5.49 -14.58 2.94
CA SER A 140 -6.04 -14.68 4.30
C SER A 140 -5.31 -13.81 5.30
N ASN A 141 -3.96 -13.76 5.25
CA ASN A 141 -3.19 -12.88 6.14
C ASN A 141 -3.43 -11.40 5.81
N LEU A 142 -3.53 -11.06 4.54
CA LEU A 142 -3.80 -9.68 4.13
C LEU A 142 -5.20 -9.22 4.56
N ALA A 143 -6.22 -10.10 4.46
CA ALA A 143 -7.56 -9.81 4.98
C ALA A 143 -7.57 -9.72 6.52
N ALA A 144 -6.85 -10.63 7.20
CA ALA A 144 -6.71 -10.60 8.66
C ALA A 144 -5.99 -9.32 9.14
N PHE A 145 -4.98 -8.85 8.41
CA PHE A 145 -4.35 -7.55 8.68
C PHE A 145 -5.38 -6.41 8.63
N GLY A 146 -6.26 -6.40 7.60
CA GLY A 146 -7.37 -5.43 7.51
C GLY A 146 -8.28 -5.48 8.74
N GLY A 147 -8.67 -6.68 9.20
CA GLY A 147 -9.46 -6.87 10.43
C GLY A 147 -8.73 -6.39 11.68
N ALA A 148 -7.43 -6.69 11.81
CA ALA A 148 -6.62 -6.27 12.95
C ALA A 148 -6.44 -4.75 13.06
N LEU A 149 -6.71 -3.99 11.99
CA LEU A 149 -6.79 -2.54 12.03
C LEU A 149 -8.12 -2.07 12.62
N THR A 150 -9.24 -2.76 12.32
CA THR A 150 -10.60 -2.34 12.72
C THR A 150 -10.95 -2.75 14.14
N ASP A 151 -10.45 -3.89 14.62
CA ASP A 151 -10.74 -4.46 15.95
C ASP A 151 -9.83 -3.91 17.07
N SER A 152 -9.00 -2.92 16.76
CA SER A 152 -8.03 -2.29 17.68
C SER A 152 -6.88 -3.22 18.14
N THR A 153 -6.62 -4.32 17.45
CA THR A 153 -5.48 -5.21 17.73
C THR A 153 -4.15 -4.49 17.47
N LEU A 154 -4.03 -3.77 16.35
CA LEU A 154 -2.81 -3.09 15.94
C LEU A 154 -2.80 -1.60 16.25
N LEU A 155 -3.94 -0.92 16.13
CA LEU A 155 -4.05 0.53 16.25
C LEU A 155 -5.18 0.93 17.19
N SER A 156 -5.01 2.06 17.87
CA SER A 156 -6.14 2.70 18.53
C SER A 156 -7.12 3.27 17.49
N GLN A 157 -8.40 3.42 17.88
CA GLN A 157 -9.39 4.04 17.00
C GLN A 157 -8.93 5.42 16.50
N SER A 158 -8.35 6.26 17.37
CA SER A 158 -7.85 7.58 16.97
C SER A 158 -6.70 7.51 15.95
N SER A 159 -5.90 6.44 15.95
CA SER A 159 -4.85 6.22 14.94
C SER A 159 -5.46 5.76 13.63
N LEU A 160 -6.45 4.87 13.68
CA LEU A 160 -7.20 4.44 12.49
C LEU A 160 -7.92 5.63 11.85
N ASP A 161 -8.61 6.47 12.65
CA ASP A 161 -9.27 7.69 12.16
C ASP A 161 -8.28 8.63 11.47
N ALA A 162 -7.08 8.78 12.05
CA ALA A 162 -6.03 9.60 11.44
C ALA A 162 -5.51 9.01 10.12
N MET A 163 -5.39 7.69 10.01
CA MET A 163 -4.99 7.01 8.76
C MET A 163 -6.08 7.10 7.70
N ALA A 164 -7.33 7.06 8.10
CA ALA A 164 -8.51 7.08 7.24
C ALA A 164 -8.96 8.50 6.84
N TYR A 165 -8.30 9.53 7.35
CA TYR A 165 -8.61 10.92 6.98
C TYR A 165 -8.09 11.21 5.57
N PRO A 166 -8.90 11.82 4.68
CA PRO A 166 -8.45 12.17 3.34
C PRO A 166 -7.43 13.32 3.39
N GLU A 167 -6.21 13.03 2.94
CA GLU A 167 -5.07 13.96 2.97
C GLU A 167 -4.52 14.31 1.58
N TYR A 168 -5.25 13.93 0.53
CA TYR A 168 -4.82 14.20 -0.84
C TYR A 168 -4.78 15.70 -1.11
N SER A 169 -3.61 16.20 -1.50
CA SER A 169 -3.42 17.58 -1.94
C SER A 169 -3.34 17.64 -3.46
N ARG A 170 -4.34 18.26 -4.08
CA ARG A 170 -4.45 18.37 -5.54
C ARG A 170 -3.35 19.23 -6.19
N GLY A 171 -2.89 20.27 -5.48
CA GLY A 171 -1.90 21.19 -5.97
C GLY A 171 -2.36 21.93 -7.22
N ILE A 172 -1.76 21.58 -8.36
CA ILE A 172 -2.00 22.22 -9.66
C ILE A 172 -3.24 21.69 -10.42
N TRP A 173 -3.86 20.62 -9.96
CA TRP A 173 -5.02 20.03 -10.63
C TRP A 173 -6.28 20.87 -10.39
N PRO A 174 -7.11 21.15 -11.44
CA PRO A 174 -8.37 21.86 -11.26
C PRO A 174 -9.31 21.18 -10.26
N GLU A 175 -10.06 21.98 -9.51
CA GLU A 175 -11.00 21.47 -8.48
C GLU A 175 -12.17 20.66 -9.08
N ASP A 176 -12.52 20.93 -10.34
CA ASP A 176 -13.58 20.25 -11.08
C ASP A 176 -13.12 18.95 -11.77
N THR A 177 -11.86 18.59 -11.65
CA THR A 177 -11.33 17.32 -12.16
C THR A 177 -11.88 16.18 -11.31
N LEU A 178 -12.48 15.17 -11.96
CA LEU A 178 -12.89 13.95 -11.28
C LEU A 178 -11.62 13.27 -10.72
N ASP A 179 -11.49 13.27 -9.41
CA ASP A 179 -10.33 12.74 -8.73
C ASP A 179 -10.73 11.47 -8.00
N MET A 180 -10.16 10.35 -8.41
CA MET A 180 -10.34 9.06 -7.76
C MET A 180 -9.30 8.83 -6.66
N LEU A 181 -8.33 9.75 -6.52
CA LEU A 181 -7.29 9.67 -5.49
C LEU A 181 -7.78 10.38 -4.23
N SER A 182 -7.78 9.67 -3.13
CA SER A 182 -8.10 10.22 -1.81
C SER A 182 -7.13 9.64 -0.78
N PHE A 183 -5.83 9.90 -0.98
CA PHE A 183 -4.78 9.36 -0.10
C PHE A 183 -5.09 9.61 1.38
N GLY A 184 -4.98 8.53 2.16
CA GLY A 184 -4.84 8.61 3.60
C GLY A 184 -3.38 8.42 4.01
N LEU A 185 -3.10 8.14 5.27
CA LEU A 185 -1.75 7.78 5.70
C LEU A 185 -1.51 6.29 5.38
N GLY A 186 -0.81 6.04 4.27
CA GLY A 186 -0.52 4.70 3.78
C GLY A 186 -1.61 4.06 2.92
N TRP A 187 -2.73 4.72 2.68
CA TRP A 187 -3.82 4.26 1.83
C TRP A 187 -3.82 4.99 0.49
N ASP A 188 -4.10 4.26 -0.61
CA ASP A 188 -4.26 4.83 -1.95
C ASP A 188 -5.56 5.60 -2.07
N ALA A 189 -6.61 5.12 -1.39
CA ALA A 189 -7.87 5.83 -1.27
C ALA A 189 -8.53 5.54 0.09
N VAL A 190 -9.20 6.56 0.63
CA VAL A 190 -10.03 6.48 1.85
C VAL A 190 -11.49 6.85 1.60
N GLU A 191 -11.81 7.31 0.39
CA GLU A 191 -13.14 7.59 -0.14
C GLU A 191 -13.32 6.83 -1.46
N TRP A 192 -13.46 5.51 -1.37
CA TRP A 192 -13.39 4.62 -2.52
C TRP A 192 -14.77 4.31 -3.12
N PHE A 193 -14.87 4.43 -4.45
CA PHE A 193 -16.04 3.97 -5.21
C PHE A 193 -16.14 2.42 -5.18
N PRO A 194 -17.37 1.83 -5.05
CA PRO A 194 -18.68 2.49 -4.99
C PRO A 194 -19.14 2.87 -3.57
N PHE A 195 -18.40 2.48 -2.55
CA PHE A 195 -18.79 2.62 -1.14
C PHE A 195 -19.05 4.07 -0.73
N SER A 196 -18.19 5.00 -1.17
CA SER A 196 -18.30 6.43 -0.85
C SER A 196 -19.63 7.04 -1.31
N GLN A 197 -20.25 6.56 -2.41
CA GLN A 197 -21.55 7.03 -2.85
C GLN A 197 -22.69 6.63 -1.90
N SER A 198 -22.50 5.58 -1.14
CA SER A 198 -23.44 5.10 -0.12
C SER A 198 -23.12 5.61 1.27
N GLY A 199 -22.15 6.54 1.41
CA GLY A 199 -21.72 7.07 2.68
C GLY A 199 -20.93 6.07 3.52
N ILE A 200 -20.39 5.01 2.92
CA ILE A 200 -19.56 3.99 3.57
C ILE A 200 -18.10 4.33 3.32
N GLN A 201 -17.32 4.48 4.39
CA GLN A 201 -15.89 4.65 4.27
C GLN A 201 -15.23 3.34 3.83
N ALA A 202 -14.38 3.41 2.82
CA ALA A 202 -13.58 2.27 2.36
C ALA A 202 -12.12 2.68 2.18
N LEU A 203 -11.23 1.96 2.85
CA LEU A 203 -9.79 2.13 2.80
C LEU A 203 -9.23 1.13 1.79
N VAL A 204 -8.48 1.61 0.82
CA VAL A 204 -7.97 0.77 -0.26
C VAL A 204 -6.47 0.89 -0.41
N LYS A 205 -5.80 -0.25 -0.56
CA LYS A 205 -4.39 -0.32 -0.94
C LYS A 205 -4.19 -1.39 -1.99
N GLY A 206 -3.70 -0.95 -3.15
CA GLY A 206 -3.18 -1.82 -4.19
C GLY A 206 -1.68 -2.07 -4.04
N GLY A 207 -1.19 -3.14 -4.65
CA GLY A 207 0.23 -3.44 -4.73
C GLY A 207 0.56 -4.25 -5.98
N ASP A 208 1.57 -3.78 -6.72
CA ASP A 208 2.05 -4.42 -7.93
C ASP A 208 3.58 -4.56 -7.87
N THR A 209 4.08 -5.77 -8.07
CA THR A 209 5.43 -6.04 -8.53
C THR A 209 5.39 -6.32 -10.04
N LEU A 210 6.37 -7.01 -10.61
CA LEU A 210 6.32 -7.37 -12.03
C LEU A 210 5.22 -8.40 -12.34
N TYR A 211 4.96 -9.31 -11.40
CA TYR A 211 4.04 -10.45 -11.60
C TYR A 211 3.11 -10.73 -10.42
N TYR A 212 3.46 -10.31 -9.18
CA TYR A 212 2.57 -10.46 -8.04
C TYR A 212 1.77 -9.19 -7.82
N HIS A 213 0.48 -9.36 -7.61
CA HIS A 213 -0.47 -8.26 -7.47
C HIS A 213 -1.36 -8.52 -6.26
N ALA A 214 -1.69 -7.48 -5.53
CA ALA A 214 -2.55 -7.54 -4.36
C ALA A 214 -3.53 -6.37 -4.35
N GLY A 215 -4.72 -6.61 -3.82
CA GLY A 215 -5.71 -5.58 -3.49
C GLY A 215 -6.29 -5.87 -2.13
N LEU A 216 -6.29 -4.87 -1.26
CA LEU A 216 -6.92 -4.88 0.06
C LEU A 216 -7.95 -3.77 0.13
N VAL A 217 -9.17 -4.12 0.54
CA VAL A 217 -10.25 -3.17 0.82
C VAL A 217 -10.76 -3.43 2.24
N VAL A 218 -10.83 -2.37 3.05
CA VAL A 218 -11.28 -2.41 4.45
C VAL A 218 -12.44 -1.46 4.63
N LEU A 219 -13.51 -1.92 5.27
CA LEU A 219 -14.67 -1.12 5.67
C LEU A 219 -14.68 -0.99 7.20
N PRO A 220 -14.06 0.05 7.77
CA PRO A 220 -13.85 0.15 9.22
C PRO A 220 -15.15 0.15 10.02
N GLU A 221 -16.19 0.84 9.53
CA GLU A 221 -17.48 0.96 10.22
C GLU A 221 -18.30 -0.33 10.20
N HIS A 222 -17.93 -1.30 9.35
CA HIS A 222 -18.60 -2.59 9.23
C HIS A 222 -17.75 -3.76 9.74
N ASP A 223 -16.55 -3.49 10.26
CA ASP A 223 -15.60 -4.51 10.68
C ASP A 223 -15.38 -5.59 9.60
N MET A 224 -15.22 -5.16 8.35
CA MET A 224 -15.04 -6.02 7.19
C MET A 224 -13.75 -5.69 6.45
N ALA A 225 -13.07 -6.73 5.99
CA ALA A 225 -11.95 -6.60 5.07
C ALA A 225 -12.01 -7.70 4.01
N ALA A 226 -11.62 -7.36 2.79
CA ALA A 226 -11.43 -8.33 1.71
C ALA A 226 -10.08 -8.11 1.04
N ALA A 227 -9.40 -9.21 0.76
CA ALA A 227 -8.12 -9.19 0.07
C ALA A 227 -8.11 -10.19 -1.09
N VAL A 228 -7.51 -9.78 -2.19
CA VAL A 228 -7.29 -10.62 -3.36
C VAL A 228 -5.82 -10.52 -3.77
N VAL A 229 -5.20 -11.67 -4.04
CA VAL A 229 -3.83 -11.74 -4.53
C VAL A 229 -3.79 -12.56 -5.82
N SER A 230 -2.94 -12.19 -6.75
CA SER A 230 -2.78 -12.87 -8.02
C SER A 230 -1.33 -12.89 -8.50
N SER A 231 -1.00 -13.86 -9.35
CA SER A 231 0.29 -13.97 -10.05
C SER A 231 0.14 -13.63 -11.53
N GLY A 232 -0.57 -12.56 -11.81
CA GLY A 232 -0.86 -12.05 -13.16
C GLY A 232 -2.04 -11.07 -13.10
N GLY A 233 -2.10 -10.14 -14.04
CA GLY A 233 -3.10 -9.06 -14.06
C GLY A 233 -2.53 -7.76 -13.52
N VAL A 234 -3.26 -7.11 -12.62
CA VAL A 234 -2.91 -5.82 -11.99
C VAL A 234 -3.73 -5.66 -10.71
N SER A 235 -3.22 -4.94 -9.71
CA SER A 235 -3.88 -4.71 -8.42
C SER A 235 -5.32 -4.18 -8.55
N THR A 236 -5.58 -3.32 -9.52
CA THR A 236 -6.93 -2.76 -9.76
C THR A 236 -7.99 -3.84 -9.99
N TYR A 237 -7.66 -4.93 -10.69
CA TYR A 237 -8.60 -6.06 -10.85
C TYR A 237 -8.83 -6.78 -9.53
N ASN A 238 -7.79 -6.92 -8.70
CA ASN A 238 -7.91 -7.51 -7.37
C ASN A 238 -8.79 -6.65 -6.45
N GLU A 239 -8.64 -5.34 -6.49
CA GLU A 239 -9.48 -4.38 -5.77
C GLU A 239 -10.96 -4.45 -6.21
N MET A 240 -11.21 -4.55 -7.53
CA MET A 240 -12.57 -4.72 -8.05
C MET A 240 -13.22 -6.01 -7.55
N VAL A 241 -12.47 -7.12 -7.50
CA VAL A 241 -12.98 -8.38 -6.94
C VAL A 241 -13.21 -8.25 -5.43
N ALA A 242 -12.31 -7.61 -4.69
CA ALA A 242 -12.48 -7.35 -3.26
C ALA A 242 -13.73 -6.48 -3.00
N ASN A 243 -13.99 -5.45 -3.82
CA ASN A 243 -15.22 -4.66 -3.74
C ASN A 243 -16.47 -5.55 -3.86
N GLN A 244 -16.53 -6.43 -4.87
CA GLN A 244 -17.68 -7.29 -5.08
C GLN A 244 -17.91 -8.29 -3.93
N LEU A 245 -16.82 -8.77 -3.31
CA LEU A 245 -16.92 -9.62 -2.12
C LEU A 245 -17.54 -8.85 -0.94
N LEU A 246 -17.12 -7.61 -0.71
CA LEU A 246 -17.63 -6.76 0.37
C LEU A 246 -19.08 -6.32 0.11
N ILE A 247 -19.44 -5.96 -1.12
CA ILE A 247 -20.84 -5.64 -1.51
C ILE A 247 -21.73 -6.84 -1.23
N ALA A 248 -21.31 -8.05 -1.61
CA ALA A 248 -22.06 -9.27 -1.32
C ALA A 248 -22.17 -9.59 0.18
N ALA A 249 -21.16 -9.23 0.98
CA ALA A 249 -21.18 -9.37 2.43
C ALA A 249 -22.15 -8.35 3.07
N LEU A 250 -22.06 -7.08 2.71
CA LEU A 250 -22.95 -6.01 3.16
C LEU A 250 -24.43 -6.31 2.84
N ALA A 251 -24.70 -6.85 1.64
CA ALA A 251 -26.05 -7.23 1.25
C ALA A 251 -26.66 -8.29 2.18
N LYS A 252 -25.87 -9.21 2.74
CA LYS A 252 -26.33 -10.19 3.74
C LYS A 252 -26.68 -9.53 5.06
N GLU A 253 -26.08 -8.39 5.37
CA GLU A 253 -26.41 -7.56 6.55
C GLU A 253 -27.53 -6.57 6.27
N GLY A 254 -28.10 -6.59 5.05
CA GLY A 254 -29.20 -5.71 4.66
C GLY A 254 -28.73 -4.30 4.25
N VAL A 255 -27.43 -4.10 4.04
CA VAL A 255 -26.84 -2.84 3.57
C VAL A 255 -26.73 -2.88 2.04
N SER A 256 -27.25 -1.87 1.36
CA SER A 256 -27.17 -1.73 -0.09
C SER A 256 -26.10 -0.71 -0.47
N VAL A 257 -25.32 -1.02 -1.51
CA VAL A 257 -24.29 -0.14 -2.07
C VAL A 257 -24.79 0.35 -3.45
N ASP A 258 -24.72 1.65 -3.69
CA ASP A 258 -25.01 2.22 -5.00
C ASP A 258 -23.77 2.08 -5.91
N GLU A 259 -23.88 1.20 -6.90
CA GLU A 259 -22.83 0.94 -7.90
C GLU A 259 -23.01 1.77 -9.18
N SER A 260 -23.96 2.72 -9.21
CA SER A 260 -24.16 3.56 -10.39
C SER A 260 -22.93 4.45 -10.64
N ILE A 261 -22.45 4.44 -11.88
CA ILE A 261 -21.30 5.28 -12.27
C ILE A 261 -21.74 6.74 -12.24
N PRO A 262 -21.05 7.64 -11.50
CA PRO A 262 -21.37 9.06 -11.49
C PRO A 262 -21.36 9.64 -12.91
N ALA A 263 -22.33 10.49 -13.22
CA ALA A 263 -22.30 11.21 -14.47
C ALA A 263 -21.07 12.10 -14.52
N LEU A 264 -20.30 12.04 -15.61
CA LEU A 264 -19.20 12.97 -15.82
C LEU A 264 -19.75 14.40 -15.83
N PRO A 265 -19.05 15.38 -15.22
CA PRO A 265 -19.43 16.78 -15.35
C PRO A 265 -19.52 17.15 -16.83
N ALA A 266 -20.55 17.92 -17.19
CA ALA A 266 -20.67 18.43 -18.55
C ALA A 266 -19.46 19.29 -18.89
N ALA A 267 -18.81 19.00 -20.02
CA ALA A 267 -17.63 19.72 -20.50
C ALA A 267 -17.96 21.18 -20.86
#